data_4355bd33eccfce26fed7b775e9f9ac18
#
_entry.id   4355bd33eccfce26fed7b775e9f9ac18
#
_cell.length_a   1.000
_cell.length_b   1.000
_cell.length_c   1.000
_cell.angle_alpha   90.00
_cell.angle_beta   90.00
_cell.angle_gamma   90.00
#
_symmetry.space_group_name_H-M   'P 1'
#
loop_
_entity.id
_entity.type
_entity.pdbx_description
1 polymer ?
#
loop_
_entity_poly.entity_id
_entity_poly.type
_entity_poly.pdbx_seq_one_letter_code
_entity_poly.pdbx_strand_id
1 'polypeptide(L)'
;GFVLDGDYHVYTIEWTPEYVAWLVDGVELRKTELGAGKEQVEDLIKEQSLRFNLWANSSTSWVGKMTHVNIPITQYIDYITVYNYDTETKEFSELWKDDFDSFNSNRWKKGNWKMDLVTENPSNVVIEDGKLLLKLTKEEISY
;
A
#
# COMPACT_ATOMS: atom_id res chain seq x y z
N GLY A 1 -6.42 17.35 -2.16
CA GLY A 1 -6.37 16.43 -1.04
C GLY A 1 -7.28 15.26 -1.32
N PHE A 2 -6.83 14.04 -1.03
CA PHE A 2 -7.67 12.87 -1.12
C PHE A 2 -8.79 12.98 -0.10
N VAL A 3 -10.01 12.86 -0.55
CA VAL A 3 -11.15 12.67 0.32
C VAL A 3 -11.27 11.15 0.51
N LEU A 4 -11.13 10.67 1.74
CA LEU A 4 -11.54 9.33 2.11
C LEU A 4 -13.06 9.35 2.16
N ASP A 5 -13.70 9.10 1.03
CA ASP A 5 -15.16 9.13 0.88
C ASP A 5 -15.84 7.82 1.29
N GLY A 6 -15.05 6.80 1.61
CA GLY A 6 -15.53 5.47 1.98
C GLY A 6 -15.73 4.52 0.80
N ASP A 7 -15.39 4.96 -0.41
CA ASP A 7 -15.46 4.13 -1.61
C ASP A 7 -14.11 3.48 -1.94
N TYR A 8 -14.12 2.51 -2.85
CA TYR A 8 -12.93 1.89 -3.39
C TYR A 8 -12.39 2.71 -4.55
N HIS A 9 -11.07 2.91 -4.55
CA HIS A 9 -10.35 3.57 -5.63
C HIS A 9 -9.20 2.69 -6.12
N VAL A 10 -8.90 2.77 -7.41
CA VAL A 10 -7.73 2.10 -7.99
C VAL A 10 -6.52 3.02 -7.88
N TYR A 11 -5.59 2.66 -7.01
CA TYR A 11 -4.31 3.35 -6.85
C TYR A 11 -3.27 2.67 -7.73
N THR A 12 -2.68 3.41 -8.66
CA THR A 12 -1.70 2.90 -9.59
C THR A 12 -0.35 3.61 -9.42
N ILE A 13 0.73 2.83 -9.42
CA ILE A 13 2.10 3.34 -9.54
C ILE A 13 2.65 2.75 -10.83
N GLU A 14 2.96 3.61 -11.79
CA GLU A 14 3.72 3.23 -12.97
C GLU A 14 5.20 3.53 -12.72
N TRP A 15 6.02 2.52 -12.86
CA TRP A 15 7.45 2.63 -12.70
C TRP A 15 8.14 2.08 -13.94
N THR A 16 8.77 2.97 -14.66
CA THR A 16 9.51 2.69 -15.91
C THR A 16 10.93 3.26 -15.80
N PRO A 17 11.83 2.93 -16.73
CA PRO A 17 13.15 3.57 -16.79
C PRO A 17 13.09 5.08 -17.07
N GLU A 18 11.99 5.58 -17.64
CA GLU A 18 11.86 6.97 -18.04
C GLU A 18 11.11 7.82 -17.02
N TYR A 19 10.23 7.21 -16.20
CA TYR A 19 9.42 7.96 -15.24
C TYR A 19 8.85 7.07 -14.13
N VAL A 20 8.42 7.73 -13.07
CA VAL A 20 7.50 7.18 -12.07
C VAL A 20 6.25 8.06 -12.02
N ALA A 21 5.06 7.46 -12.14
CA ALA A 21 3.79 8.15 -12.07
C ALA A 21 2.86 7.54 -11.01
N TRP A 22 2.01 8.37 -10.43
CA TRP A 22 0.98 8.00 -9.46
C TRP A 22 -0.38 8.40 -10.01
N LEU A 23 -1.27 7.42 -10.10
CA LEU A 23 -2.61 7.62 -10.61
C LEU A 23 -3.65 7.15 -9.59
N VAL A 24 -4.82 7.76 -9.64
CA VAL A 24 -6.02 7.29 -8.95
C VAL A 24 -7.16 7.23 -9.96
N ASP A 25 -7.81 6.07 -10.06
CA ASP A 25 -8.87 5.79 -11.03
C ASP A 25 -8.48 6.17 -12.47
N GLY A 26 -7.23 5.90 -12.83
CA GLY A 26 -6.66 6.21 -14.13
C GLY A 26 -6.30 7.69 -14.35
N VAL A 27 -6.53 8.57 -13.38
CA VAL A 27 -6.15 9.98 -13.46
C VAL A 27 -4.75 10.18 -12.88
N GLU A 28 -3.81 10.65 -13.71
CA GLU A 28 -2.45 10.98 -13.26
C GLU A 28 -2.46 12.17 -12.29
N LEU A 29 -1.99 11.96 -11.08
CA LEU A 29 -1.89 12.98 -10.04
C LEU A 29 -0.49 13.58 -9.94
N ARG A 30 0.51 12.77 -10.24
CA ARG A 30 1.91 13.14 -10.17
C ARG A 30 2.72 12.27 -11.12
N LYS A 31 3.68 12.90 -11.79
CA LYS A 31 4.70 12.22 -12.58
C LYS A 31 6.06 12.83 -12.29
N THR A 32 7.08 12.01 -12.17
CA THR A 32 8.48 12.42 -12.10
C THR A 32 9.22 11.76 -13.24
N GLU A 33 9.81 12.55 -14.11
CA GLU A 33 10.53 12.07 -15.29
C GLU A 33 12.03 11.98 -14.99
N LEU A 34 12.71 11.09 -15.72
CA LEU A 34 14.17 11.00 -15.72
C LEU A 34 14.77 12.34 -16.16
N GLY A 35 15.82 12.79 -15.49
CA GLY A 35 16.49 14.06 -15.80
C GLY A 35 15.76 15.31 -15.33
N ALA A 36 14.64 15.21 -14.63
CA ALA A 36 13.94 16.36 -14.02
C ALA A 36 14.66 16.94 -12.78
N GLY A 37 15.94 16.63 -12.61
CA GLY A 37 16.74 17.04 -11.45
C GLY A 37 16.30 16.36 -10.12
N LYS A 38 15.64 15.21 -10.25
CA LYS A 38 15.21 14.41 -9.11
C LYS A 38 15.77 13.01 -9.26
N GLU A 39 16.66 12.65 -8.37
CA GLU A 39 17.33 11.35 -8.25
C GLU A 39 16.36 10.16 -8.13
N GLN A 40 15.10 10.41 -7.87
CA GLN A 40 14.07 9.40 -7.59
C GLN A 40 13.83 8.40 -8.73
N VAL A 41 14.05 8.77 -9.99
CA VAL A 41 13.93 7.83 -11.12
C VAL A 41 15.26 7.16 -11.38
N GLU A 42 16.36 7.90 -11.33
CA GLU A 42 17.72 7.42 -11.59
C GLU A 42 18.16 6.38 -10.56
N ASP A 43 17.73 6.53 -9.30
CA ASP A 43 18.11 5.65 -8.19
C ASP A 43 17.20 4.41 -8.04
N LEU A 44 16.06 4.35 -8.74
CA LEU A 44 15.14 3.21 -8.70
C LEU A 44 15.57 2.06 -9.63
N ILE A 45 16.79 1.57 -9.43
CA ILE A 45 17.40 0.49 -10.23
C ILE A 45 17.40 -0.87 -9.54
N LYS A 46 16.86 -0.96 -8.32
CA LYS A 46 16.83 -2.20 -7.53
C LYS A 46 15.41 -2.74 -7.43
N GLU A 47 15.31 -4.05 -7.29
CA GLU A 47 14.05 -4.70 -6.96
C GLU A 47 13.40 -4.07 -5.73
N GLN A 48 12.10 -3.84 -5.82
CA GLN A 48 11.29 -3.27 -4.76
C GLN A 48 10.31 -4.32 -4.22
N SER A 49 9.94 -4.19 -2.96
CA SER A 49 8.87 -4.99 -2.38
C SER A 49 7.62 -4.17 -2.17
N LEU A 50 6.47 -4.77 -2.50
CA LEU A 50 5.18 -4.18 -2.21
C LEU A 50 4.81 -4.45 -0.75
N ARG A 51 4.33 -3.40 -0.07
CA ARG A 51 3.88 -3.48 1.33
C ARG A 51 2.58 -2.71 1.52
N PHE A 52 1.68 -3.31 2.30
CA PHE A 52 0.50 -2.64 2.83
C PHE A 52 0.68 -2.44 4.31
N ASN A 53 0.50 -1.22 4.80
CA ASN A 53 0.62 -0.87 6.20
C ASN A 53 -0.58 -0.04 6.64
N LEU A 54 -1.14 -0.40 7.80
CA LEU A 54 -2.08 0.44 8.53
C LEU A 54 -1.50 0.65 9.93
N TRP A 55 -1.05 1.86 10.22
CA TRP A 55 -0.30 2.15 11.43
C TRP A 55 -0.56 3.55 11.98
N ALA A 56 -0.22 3.77 13.25
CA ALA A 56 -0.26 5.06 13.90
C ALA A 56 1.14 5.53 14.26
N ASN A 57 1.37 6.84 14.20
CA ASN A 57 2.65 7.47 14.46
C ASN A 57 2.52 8.56 15.52
N SER A 58 3.57 8.77 16.30
CA SER A 58 3.63 9.81 17.35
C SER A 58 3.79 11.24 16.78
N SER A 59 4.21 11.38 15.53
CA SER A 59 4.42 12.69 14.89
C SER A 59 3.09 13.36 14.52
N THR A 60 2.58 14.19 15.39
CA THR A 60 1.31 14.91 15.19
C THR A 60 1.35 15.91 14.02
N SER A 61 2.53 16.40 13.66
CA SER A 61 2.71 17.30 12.52
C SER A 61 2.57 16.60 11.17
N TRP A 62 2.78 15.27 11.15
CA TRP A 62 2.69 14.47 9.93
C TRP A 62 1.32 13.80 9.78
N VAL A 63 0.85 13.10 10.83
CA VAL A 63 -0.35 12.27 10.76
C VAL A 63 -1.53 12.83 11.58
N GLY A 64 -1.35 13.98 12.23
CA GLY A 64 -2.34 14.54 13.14
C GLY A 64 -2.33 13.85 14.50
N LYS A 65 -3.20 14.31 15.40
CA LYS A 65 -3.33 13.73 16.74
C LYS A 65 -4.19 12.48 16.66
N MET A 66 -3.62 11.35 17.03
CA MET A 66 -4.40 10.12 17.19
C MET A 66 -5.38 10.27 18.36
N THR A 67 -6.66 10.10 18.08
CA THR A 67 -7.71 10.01 19.09
C THR A 67 -8.21 8.58 19.13
N HIS A 68 -8.30 7.98 20.31
CA HIS A 68 -8.73 6.59 20.49
C HIS A 68 -10.22 6.35 20.18
N VAL A 69 -10.93 7.37 19.73
CA VAL A 69 -12.39 7.34 19.54
C VAL A 69 -12.80 6.44 18.38
N ASN A 70 -11.93 6.24 17.38
CA ASN A 70 -12.26 5.55 16.14
C ASN A 70 -11.60 4.16 15.99
N ILE A 71 -11.08 3.56 17.05
CA ILE A 71 -10.53 2.21 16.99
C ILE A 71 -11.63 1.20 17.36
N PRO A 72 -11.85 0.12 16.59
CA PRO A 72 -10.98 -0.37 15.51
C PRO A 72 -11.14 0.39 14.20
N ILE A 73 -10.02 0.48 13.43
CA ILE A 73 -10.00 1.00 12.06
C ILE A 73 -9.62 -0.16 11.15
N THR A 74 -10.27 -0.26 9.99
CA THR A 74 -9.96 -1.30 9.00
C THR A 74 -9.68 -0.66 7.65
N GLN A 75 -8.57 -1.07 7.04
CA GLN A 75 -8.29 -0.82 5.63
C GLN A 75 -8.69 -2.06 4.84
N TYR A 76 -9.46 -1.87 3.79
CA TYR A 76 -9.91 -2.92 2.89
C TYR A 76 -9.13 -2.84 1.59
N ILE A 77 -8.62 -3.98 1.11
CA ILE A 77 -7.93 -4.10 -0.16
C ILE A 77 -8.65 -5.20 -0.94
N ASP A 78 -9.27 -4.83 -2.05
CA ASP A 78 -10.08 -5.72 -2.85
C ASP A 78 -9.20 -6.62 -3.73
N TYR A 79 -8.30 -6.01 -4.48
CA TYR A 79 -7.35 -6.75 -5.31
C TYR A 79 -6.04 -5.98 -5.49
N ILE A 80 -5.05 -6.68 -6.00
CA ILE A 80 -3.84 -6.09 -6.55
C ILE A 80 -3.49 -6.76 -7.87
N THR A 81 -3.08 -5.96 -8.84
CA THR A 81 -2.50 -6.44 -10.10
C THR A 81 -1.11 -5.86 -10.27
N VAL A 82 -0.17 -6.70 -10.64
CA VAL A 82 1.20 -6.30 -10.98
C VAL A 82 1.43 -6.54 -12.45
N TYR A 83 2.07 -5.58 -13.08
CA TYR A 83 2.36 -5.58 -14.51
C TYR A 83 3.86 -5.59 -14.74
N ASN A 84 4.28 -6.23 -15.83
CA ASN A 84 5.59 -6.04 -16.43
C ASN A 84 5.53 -4.86 -17.39
N TYR A 85 6.61 -4.10 -17.46
CA TYR A 85 6.83 -3.08 -18.47
C TYR A 85 7.84 -3.59 -19.50
N ASP A 86 7.44 -3.60 -20.75
CA ASP A 86 8.32 -3.90 -21.89
C ASP A 86 8.99 -2.61 -22.35
N THR A 87 10.31 -2.55 -22.26
CA THR A 87 11.10 -1.37 -22.61
C THR A 87 11.22 -1.11 -24.11
N GLU A 88 10.98 -2.13 -24.96
CA GLU A 88 11.03 -2.02 -26.40
C GLU A 88 9.69 -1.52 -26.97
N THR A 89 8.59 -2.14 -26.54
CA THR A 89 7.24 -1.76 -26.99
C THR A 89 6.65 -0.61 -26.18
N LYS A 90 7.19 -0.33 -24.97
CA LYS A 90 6.70 0.64 -24.00
C LYS A 90 5.29 0.34 -23.51
N GLU A 91 4.95 -0.94 -23.42
CA GLU A 91 3.63 -1.42 -22.99
C GLU A 91 3.70 -2.16 -21.66
N PHE A 92 2.61 -2.04 -20.90
CA PHE A 92 2.40 -2.84 -19.68
C PHE A 92 1.60 -4.10 -20.01
N SER A 93 2.04 -5.24 -19.49
CA SER A 93 1.33 -6.51 -19.57
C SER A 93 1.15 -7.11 -18.16
N GLU A 94 -0.03 -7.68 -17.89
CA GLU A 94 -0.30 -8.28 -16.59
C GLU A 94 0.68 -9.42 -16.30
N LEU A 95 1.36 -9.33 -15.16
CA LEU A 95 2.25 -10.37 -14.66
C LEU A 95 1.50 -11.33 -13.74
N TRP A 96 0.74 -10.79 -12.78
CA TRP A 96 -0.11 -11.54 -11.87
C TRP A 96 -1.15 -10.64 -11.20
N LYS A 97 -2.24 -11.27 -10.77
CA LYS A 97 -3.28 -10.67 -9.95
C LYS A 97 -3.47 -11.49 -8.67
N ASP A 98 -3.85 -10.82 -7.60
CA ASP A 98 -4.31 -11.43 -6.35
C ASP A 98 -5.59 -10.70 -5.92
N ASP A 99 -6.70 -11.40 -5.90
CA ASP A 99 -8.04 -10.93 -5.51
C ASP A 99 -8.42 -11.40 -4.10
N PHE A 100 -7.44 -11.87 -3.35
CA PHE A 100 -7.56 -12.19 -1.94
C PHE A 100 -8.69 -13.16 -1.58
N ASP A 101 -9.04 -14.10 -2.46
CA ASP A 101 -9.92 -15.21 -2.12
C ASP A 101 -9.34 -16.07 -1.00
N SER A 102 -8.02 -16.08 -0.88
CA SER A 102 -7.28 -16.74 0.19
C SER A 102 -5.93 -16.05 0.45
N PHE A 103 -5.36 -16.26 1.64
CA PHE A 103 -4.03 -15.72 1.95
C PHE A 103 -2.91 -16.57 1.32
N ASN A 104 -2.28 -16.06 0.28
CA ASN A 104 -1.16 -16.72 -0.38
C ASN A 104 0.16 -16.48 0.38
N SER A 105 0.51 -17.41 1.28
CA SER A 105 1.72 -17.33 2.10
C SER A 105 3.05 -17.46 1.33
N ASN A 106 3.01 -17.92 0.07
CA ASN A 106 4.20 -17.92 -0.80
C ASN A 106 4.51 -16.51 -1.33
N ARG A 107 3.50 -15.66 -1.43
CA ARG A 107 3.62 -14.28 -1.93
C ARG A 107 3.68 -13.27 -0.79
N TRP A 108 2.83 -13.43 0.23
CA TRP A 108 2.64 -12.46 1.29
C TRP A 108 3.18 -12.94 2.63
N LYS A 109 3.70 -12.01 3.41
CA LYS A 109 4.10 -12.25 4.79
C LYS A 109 3.41 -11.25 5.70
N LYS A 110 2.91 -11.72 6.83
CA LYS A 110 2.31 -10.87 7.86
C LYS A 110 3.42 -10.31 8.76
N GLY A 111 3.35 -9.00 9.03
CA GLY A 111 4.26 -8.34 9.95
C GLY A 111 4.09 -8.84 11.39
N ASN A 112 5.19 -8.85 12.14
CA ASN A 112 5.23 -9.21 13.55
C ASN A 112 6.38 -8.46 14.25
N TRP A 113 6.30 -7.14 14.29
CA TRP A 113 7.31 -6.30 14.92
C TRP A 113 6.69 -5.02 15.47
N LYS A 114 7.37 -4.39 16.41
CA LYS A 114 6.96 -3.12 16.99
C LYS A 114 7.37 -1.95 16.08
N MET A 115 6.42 -1.04 15.86
CA MET A 115 6.61 0.23 15.15
C MET A 115 6.00 1.36 15.98
N ASP A 116 6.78 2.32 16.41
CA ASP A 116 6.33 3.52 17.13
C ASP A 116 5.15 3.27 18.11
N LEU A 117 3.93 3.68 17.76
CA LEU A 117 2.72 3.52 18.61
C LEU A 117 1.98 2.19 18.41
N VAL A 118 2.42 1.35 17.48
CA VAL A 118 1.73 0.10 17.14
C VAL A 118 2.67 -1.09 17.17
N THR A 119 2.09 -2.27 17.38
CA THR A 119 2.76 -3.54 17.13
C THR A 119 2.06 -4.22 15.97
N GLU A 120 2.83 -4.52 14.92
CA GLU A 120 2.34 -5.33 13.81
C GLU A 120 1.98 -6.71 14.35
N ASN A 121 0.72 -7.08 14.19
CA ASN A 121 0.20 -8.36 14.69
C ASN A 121 -0.39 -9.16 13.53
N PRO A 122 0.10 -10.40 13.29
CA PRO A 122 -0.42 -11.26 12.22
C PRO A 122 -1.93 -11.51 12.29
N SER A 123 -2.55 -11.46 13.49
CA SER A 123 -3.99 -11.63 13.66
C SER A 123 -4.81 -10.45 13.13
N ASN A 124 -4.19 -9.29 12.96
CA ASN A 124 -4.80 -8.10 12.39
C ASN A 124 -4.78 -8.08 10.85
N VAL A 125 -4.23 -9.12 10.22
CA VAL A 125 -4.22 -9.33 8.77
C VAL A 125 -5.09 -10.53 8.45
N VAL A 126 -6.29 -10.29 7.94
CA VAL A 126 -7.27 -11.35 7.66
C VAL A 126 -7.78 -11.26 6.22
N ILE A 127 -8.28 -12.39 5.72
CA ILE A 127 -9.06 -12.45 4.49
C ILE A 127 -10.52 -12.64 4.90
N GLU A 128 -11.38 -11.79 4.39
CA GLU A 128 -12.81 -11.83 4.67
C GLU A 128 -13.57 -11.32 3.42
N ASP A 129 -14.55 -12.07 2.96
CA ASP A 129 -15.38 -11.77 1.79
C ASP A 129 -14.58 -11.41 0.52
N GLY A 130 -13.52 -12.18 0.22
CA GLY A 130 -12.65 -11.95 -0.93
C GLY A 130 -11.84 -10.66 -0.84
N LYS A 131 -11.50 -10.20 0.37
CA LYS A 131 -10.73 -8.98 0.59
C LYS A 131 -9.63 -9.19 1.62
N LEU A 132 -8.51 -8.52 1.43
CA LEU A 132 -7.50 -8.37 2.47
C LEU A 132 -7.87 -7.21 3.40
N LEU A 133 -8.02 -7.51 4.69
CA LEU A 133 -8.29 -6.55 5.73
C LEU A 133 -7.04 -6.36 6.59
N LEU A 134 -6.61 -5.10 6.72
CA LEU A 134 -5.65 -4.70 7.74
C LEU A 134 -6.40 -3.97 8.84
N LYS A 135 -6.28 -4.44 10.08
CA LYS A 135 -7.02 -3.92 11.24
C LYS A 135 -6.05 -3.21 12.20
N LEU A 136 -6.42 -2.02 12.63
CA LEU A 136 -5.79 -1.33 13.75
C LEU A 136 -6.71 -1.47 14.96
N THR A 137 -6.27 -2.23 15.96
CA THR A 137 -7.04 -2.56 17.15
C THR A 137 -6.35 -2.04 18.41
N LYS A 138 -7.07 -1.98 19.52
CA LYS A 138 -6.44 -1.78 20.83
C LYS A 138 -5.81 -3.09 21.28
N GLU A 139 -4.65 -2.99 21.94
CA GLU A 139 -4.09 -4.13 22.68
C GLU A 139 -4.99 -4.43 23.88
N GLU A 140 -5.48 -5.66 23.97
CA GLU A 140 -6.16 -6.11 25.20
C GLU A 140 -5.08 -6.42 26.24
N ILE A 141 -4.97 -5.56 27.25
CA ILE A 141 -4.13 -5.83 28.41
C ILE A 141 -4.90 -6.83 29.28
N SER A 142 -4.51 -8.11 29.19
CA SER A 142 -4.95 -9.11 30.18
C SER A 142 -4.23 -8.85 31.49
N TYR A 143 -4.99 -8.49 32.53
CA TYR A 143 -4.52 -8.37 33.91
C TYR A 143 -4.49 -9.74 34.59
#